data_666c8258fa88ae468b2ad5b382ac442d
#
_entry.id   666c8258fa88ae468b2ad5b382ac442d
#
_cell.length_a   1.000
_cell.length_b   1.000
_cell.length_c   1.000
_cell.angle_alpha   90.00
_cell.angle_beta   90.00
_cell.angle_gamma   90.00
#
_symmetry.space_group_name_H-M   'P 1'
#
loop_
_entity.id
_entity.type
_entity.pdbx_description
1 polymer ?
#
loop_
_entity_poly.entity_id
_entity_poly.type
_entity_poly.pdbx_seq_one_letter_code
_entity_poly.pdbx_strand_id
1 'polypeptide(L)'
;MKENGFEYVDLGLPSKTMWATCNVGASKPEDSGLLFQFGRVDGYAYGSHNEFKTKEQNIQDTGSKYTPLTTSCKVYKKTDILDLEDDAAHVNMGGKWRMPTRDELEELIIYTTRDVVTVNGVQGIMFTSNINTNQLFIPFAQGYWDRHNGSWFMAGTHACLWSSQVHYSYNDYGNLLFCSYYGNVNLSDDIRSYAFSVRGVFSV
;
A
#
# COMPACT_ATOMS: atom_id res chain seq x y z
N MET A 1 -15.05 9.00 -11.90
CA MET A 1 -16.04 8.81 -10.79
C MET A 1 -15.38 9.21 -9.49
N LYS A 2 -16.15 9.55 -8.45
CA LYS A 2 -15.58 9.95 -7.14
C LYS A 2 -16.34 9.32 -5.97
N GLU A 3 -15.61 8.93 -4.94
CA GLU A 3 -16.12 8.54 -3.62
C GLU A 3 -15.39 9.40 -2.57
N ASN A 4 -16.14 10.07 -1.71
CA ASN A 4 -15.64 10.99 -0.68
C ASN A 4 -14.56 11.97 -1.18
N GLY A 5 -14.73 12.53 -2.41
CA GLY A 5 -13.81 13.49 -3.02
C GLY A 5 -12.65 12.88 -3.82
N PHE A 6 -12.34 11.61 -3.66
CA PHE A 6 -11.27 10.91 -4.36
C PHE A 6 -11.74 10.22 -5.64
N GLU A 7 -10.94 10.31 -6.69
CA GLU A 7 -11.24 9.65 -7.97
C GLU A 7 -10.96 8.15 -7.89
N TYR A 8 -11.81 7.37 -8.61
CA TYR A 8 -11.63 5.93 -8.69
C TYR A 8 -11.91 5.39 -10.10
N VAL A 9 -11.38 4.20 -10.34
CA VAL A 9 -11.60 3.39 -11.53
C VAL A 9 -12.28 2.07 -11.15
N ASP A 10 -13.25 1.67 -11.98
CA ASP A 10 -13.84 0.34 -11.97
C ASP A 10 -13.10 -0.52 -12.99
N LEU A 11 -12.39 -1.52 -12.54
CA LEU A 11 -11.69 -2.49 -13.39
C LEU A 11 -12.57 -3.71 -13.75
N GLY A 12 -13.83 -3.73 -13.29
CA GLY A 12 -14.76 -4.84 -13.52
C GLY A 12 -14.36 -6.13 -12.82
N LEU A 13 -13.56 -6.06 -11.75
CA LEU A 13 -13.06 -7.23 -11.03
C LEU A 13 -14.22 -8.02 -10.40
N PRO A 14 -14.08 -9.35 -10.23
CA PRO A 14 -15.13 -10.21 -9.64
C PRO A 14 -15.61 -9.76 -8.25
N SER A 15 -14.71 -9.24 -7.41
CA SER A 15 -15.03 -8.67 -6.10
C SER A 15 -15.84 -7.38 -6.17
N LYS A 16 -15.99 -6.76 -7.35
CA LYS A 16 -16.55 -5.41 -7.54
C LYS A 16 -15.79 -4.33 -6.77
N THR A 17 -14.52 -4.55 -6.54
CA THR A 17 -13.63 -3.59 -5.87
C THR A 17 -13.30 -2.43 -6.80
N MET A 18 -13.59 -1.21 -6.33
CA MET A 18 -13.21 0.04 -6.98
C MET A 18 -11.85 0.48 -6.45
N TRP A 19 -10.99 0.99 -7.31
CA TRP A 19 -9.60 1.35 -6.99
C TRP A 19 -9.40 2.86 -7.08
N ALA A 20 -8.84 3.49 -6.05
CA ALA A 20 -8.44 4.89 -6.12
C ALA A 20 -7.41 5.09 -7.25
N THR A 21 -7.52 6.18 -8.02
CA THR A 21 -6.57 6.49 -9.09
C THR A 21 -5.20 6.96 -8.59
N CYS A 22 -5.14 7.42 -7.33
CA CYS A 22 -3.92 7.93 -6.69
C CYS A 22 -3.59 7.15 -5.41
N ASN A 23 -2.32 7.12 -5.03
CA ASN A 23 -1.91 6.65 -3.71
C ASN A 23 -2.46 7.57 -2.62
N VAL A 24 -2.61 7.07 -1.39
CA VAL A 24 -3.02 7.90 -0.25
C VAL A 24 -2.02 9.05 -0.06
N GLY A 25 -2.55 10.27 0.07
CA GLY A 25 -1.76 11.50 0.17
C GLY A 25 -1.26 12.07 -1.17
N ALA A 26 -1.55 11.42 -2.31
CA ALA A 26 -1.23 11.92 -3.64
C ALA A 26 -2.42 12.68 -4.25
N SER A 27 -2.12 13.68 -5.11
CA SER A 27 -3.13 14.43 -5.86
C SER A 27 -3.21 14.05 -7.33
N LYS A 28 -2.21 13.31 -7.84
CA LYS A 28 -2.11 12.82 -9.22
C LYS A 28 -1.69 11.35 -9.23
N PRO A 29 -2.04 10.59 -10.28
CA PRO A 29 -1.68 9.18 -10.38
C PRO A 29 -0.17 8.90 -10.34
N GLU A 30 0.63 9.82 -10.88
CA GLU A 30 2.09 9.72 -10.93
C GLU A 30 2.80 10.14 -9.63
N ASP A 31 2.08 10.77 -8.70
CA ASP A 31 2.64 11.15 -7.40
C ASP A 31 2.72 9.92 -6.48
N SER A 32 3.77 9.87 -5.70
CA SER A 32 4.00 8.74 -4.77
C SER A 32 3.00 8.68 -3.62
N GLY A 33 2.51 9.84 -3.19
CA GLY A 33 1.73 9.97 -1.96
C GLY A 33 2.59 9.82 -0.71
N LEU A 34 1.97 9.37 0.36
CA LEU A 34 2.61 9.12 1.64
C LEU A 34 3.02 7.65 1.77
N LEU A 35 4.00 7.39 2.62
CA LEU A 35 4.45 6.06 3.01
C LEU A 35 3.97 5.77 4.43
N PHE A 36 3.49 4.55 4.64
CA PHE A 36 2.90 4.11 5.91
C PHE A 36 3.62 2.86 6.41
N GLN A 37 3.95 2.82 7.69
CA GLN A 37 4.26 1.56 8.36
C GLN A 37 2.95 0.76 8.53
N PHE A 38 3.00 -0.55 8.43
CA PHE A 38 1.79 -1.38 8.48
C PHE A 38 1.01 -1.17 9.79
N GLY A 39 -0.29 -0.88 9.68
CA GLY A 39 -1.15 -0.58 10.83
C GLY A 39 -0.97 0.82 11.42
N ARG A 40 -0.25 1.72 10.72
CA ARG A 40 -0.13 3.13 11.07
C ARG A 40 -0.92 3.98 10.09
N VAL A 41 -1.55 5.01 10.60
CA VAL A 41 -2.39 5.94 9.82
C VAL A 41 -1.74 7.31 9.60
N ASP A 42 -0.68 7.61 10.32
CA ASP A 42 0.23 8.72 10.11
C ASP A 42 1.23 8.36 9.01
N GLY A 43 1.06 8.95 7.84
CA GLY A 43 1.94 8.75 6.68
C GLY A 43 3.01 9.83 6.58
N TYR A 44 4.14 9.49 5.98
CA TYR A 44 5.31 10.34 5.86
C TYR A 44 5.70 10.56 4.40
N ALA A 45 6.08 11.79 4.07
CA ALA A 45 6.60 12.10 2.74
C ALA A 45 7.99 11.48 2.52
N TYR A 46 8.30 11.17 1.26
CA TYR A 46 9.63 10.74 0.88
C TYR A 46 10.70 11.77 1.32
N GLY A 47 11.76 11.29 1.94
CA GLY A 47 12.82 12.13 2.48
C GLY A 47 12.63 12.58 3.94
N SER A 48 11.44 12.41 4.53
CA SER A 48 11.17 12.77 5.93
C SER A 48 11.52 11.66 6.94
N HIS A 49 12.54 10.87 6.66
CA HIS A 49 12.93 9.67 7.42
C HIS A 49 13.21 9.91 8.91
N ASN A 50 13.50 11.14 9.33
CA ASN A 50 13.73 11.46 10.74
C ASN A 50 12.46 11.35 11.61
N GLU A 51 11.28 11.29 10.98
CA GLU A 51 10.00 11.15 11.66
C GLU A 51 9.61 9.68 11.90
N PHE A 52 10.25 8.75 11.18
CA PHE A 52 10.02 7.32 11.42
C PHE A 52 10.64 6.88 12.75
N LYS A 53 9.87 6.15 13.53
CA LYS A 53 10.37 5.59 14.77
C LYS A 53 11.47 4.57 14.51
N THR A 54 12.58 4.66 15.25
CA THR A 54 13.64 3.67 15.21
C THR A 54 13.15 2.33 15.78
N LYS A 55 13.89 1.25 15.52
CA LYS A 55 13.58 -0.07 16.09
C LYS A 55 13.47 -0.03 17.62
N GLU A 56 14.36 0.69 18.27
CA GLU A 56 14.42 0.86 19.72
C GLU A 56 13.21 1.63 20.25
N GLN A 57 12.84 2.73 19.57
CA GLN A 57 11.63 3.51 19.90
C GLN A 57 10.37 2.68 19.79
N ASN A 58 10.26 1.83 18.76
CA ASN A 58 9.10 0.95 18.64
C ASN A 58 9.04 -0.12 19.71
N ILE A 59 10.18 -0.69 20.11
CA ILE A 59 10.23 -1.65 21.22
C ILE A 59 9.78 -0.99 22.50
N GLN A 60 10.19 0.25 22.74
CA GLN A 60 9.77 1.03 23.91
C GLN A 60 8.26 1.32 23.89
N ASP A 61 7.74 1.75 22.74
CA ASP A 61 6.32 2.13 22.60
C ASP A 61 5.36 0.93 22.65
N THR A 62 5.81 -0.23 22.20
CA THR A 62 4.96 -1.42 22.03
C THR A 62 5.26 -2.54 23.02
N GLY A 63 6.30 -2.40 23.83
CA GLY A 63 6.72 -3.39 24.83
C GLY A 63 7.21 -4.72 24.26
N SER A 64 7.34 -4.85 22.94
CA SER A 64 7.74 -6.11 22.31
C SER A 64 8.40 -5.88 20.94
N LYS A 65 9.45 -6.66 20.67
CA LYS A 65 10.13 -6.71 19.36
C LYS A 65 9.20 -7.06 18.19
N TYR A 66 8.08 -7.72 18.48
CA TYR A 66 7.14 -8.24 17.50
C TYR A 66 5.75 -7.62 17.60
N THR A 67 5.56 -6.63 18.46
CA THR A 67 4.27 -5.96 18.60
C THR A 67 4.04 -5.06 17.39
N PRO A 68 2.88 -5.17 16.73
CA PRO A 68 2.56 -4.30 15.61
C PRO A 68 2.45 -2.85 16.03
N LEU A 69 2.90 -1.96 15.16
CA LEU A 69 2.71 -0.53 15.28
C LEU A 69 1.28 -0.22 14.80
N THR A 70 0.35 -0.15 15.73
CA THR A 70 -1.03 0.26 15.43
C THR A 70 -1.41 1.49 16.24
N THR A 71 -2.34 2.28 15.75
CA THR A 71 -2.87 3.44 16.46
C THR A 71 -3.74 3.03 17.65
N SER A 72 -4.44 1.91 17.53
CA SER A 72 -5.28 1.33 18.58
C SER A 72 -4.51 0.55 19.63
N CYS A 73 -3.18 0.39 19.47
CA CYS A 73 -2.36 -0.52 20.27
C CYS A 73 -2.81 -1.99 20.21
N LYS A 74 -3.59 -2.36 19.21
CA LYS A 74 -4.05 -3.73 19.02
C LYS A 74 -2.92 -4.64 18.52
N VAL A 75 -2.83 -5.82 19.10
CA VAL A 75 -1.92 -6.88 18.65
C VAL A 75 -2.63 -7.72 17.58
N TYR A 76 -2.28 -7.49 16.30
CA TYR A 76 -2.79 -8.31 15.20
C TYR A 76 -2.01 -9.62 15.07
N LYS A 77 -2.76 -10.70 14.89
CA LYS A 77 -2.24 -12.04 14.68
C LYS A 77 -2.20 -12.38 13.19
N LYS A 78 -1.65 -13.55 12.88
CA LYS A 78 -1.62 -14.10 11.51
C LYS A 78 -2.99 -14.06 10.87
N THR A 79 -3.03 -13.65 9.60
CA THR A 79 -4.24 -13.51 8.77
C THR A 79 -5.25 -12.45 9.22
N ASP A 80 -5.06 -11.79 10.36
CA ASP A 80 -5.94 -10.70 10.76
C ASP A 80 -5.93 -9.58 9.71
N ILE A 81 -7.10 -8.98 9.53
CA ILE A 81 -7.26 -7.75 8.74
C ILE A 81 -7.26 -6.58 9.72
N LEU A 82 -6.63 -5.48 9.33
CA LEU A 82 -6.60 -4.25 10.11
C LEU A 82 -8.02 -3.75 10.38
N ASP A 83 -8.28 -3.30 11.60
CA ASP A 83 -9.49 -2.56 11.93
C ASP A 83 -9.45 -1.20 11.22
N LEU A 84 -10.61 -0.60 10.97
CA LEU A 84 -10.69 0.65 10.19
C LEU A 84 -9.91 1.81 10.84
N GLU A 85 -9.78 1.83 12.14
CA GLU A 85 -8.99 2.84 12.87
C GLU A 85 -7.48 2.71 12.66
N ASP A 86 -6.98 1.54 12.25
CA ASP A 86 -5.58 1.24 11.92
C ASP A 86 -5.35 1.14 10.40
N ASP A 87 -6.40 1.37 9.59
CA ASP A 87 -6.36 1.35 8.14
C ASP A 87 -6.01 2.73 7.58
N ALA A 88 -4.83 2.86 6.98
CA ALA A 88 -4.33 4.13 6.48
C ALA A 88 -5.22 4.75 5.37
N ALA A 89 -5.83 3.94 4.51
CA ALA A 89 -6.73 4.45 3.48
C ALA A 89 -8.05 4.93 4.11
N HIS A 90 -8.60 4.17 5.07
CA HIS A 90 -9.84 4.57 5.74
C HIS A 90 -9.69 5.90 6.48
N VAL A 91 -8.65 6.02 7.28
CA VAL A 91 -8.44 7.22 8.12
C VAL A 91 -8.12 8.47 7.27
N ASN A 92 -7.33 8.33 6.21
CA ASN A 92 -6.90 9.47 5.39
C ASN A 92 -7.88 9.85 4.28
N MET A 93 -8.70 8.91 3.79
CA MET A 93 -9.65 9.15 2.70
C MET A 93 -11.10 9.21 3.19
N GLY A 94 -11.43 8.55 4.31
CA GLY A 94 -12.77 8.50 4.90
C GLY A 94 -13.80 7.76 4.04
N GLY A 95 -15.09 7.91 4.38
CA GLY A 95 -16.18 7.28 3.64
C GLY A 95 -16.06 5.75 3.61
N LYS A 96 -16.18 5.15 2.42
CA LYS A 96 -16.08 3.70 2.22
C LYS A 96 -14.65 3.20 1.99
N TRP A 97 -13.67 4.11 1.88
CA TRP A 97 -12.29 3.77 1.57
C TRP A 97 -11.65 2.89 2.65
N ARG A 98 -10.86 1.94 2.22
CA ARG A 98 -10.02 1.06 3.04
C ARG A 98 -8.81 0.58 2.22
N MET A 99 -7.85 -0.03 2.87
CA MET A 99 -6.77 -0.73 2.19
C MET A 99 -7.31 -2.01 1.53
N PRO A 100 -6.70 -2.45 0.40
CA PRO A 100 -7.06 -3.73 -0.22
C PRO A 100 -6.68 -4.91 0.67
N THR A 101 -7.46 -5.98 0.61
CA THR A 101 -7.04 -7.27 1.16
C THR A 101 -5.98 -7.92 0.24
N ARG A 102 -5.32 -8.98 0.72
CA ARG A 102 -4.42 -9.79 -0.10
C ARG A 102 -5.13 -10.38 -1.33
N ASP A 103 -6.35 -10.87 -1.14
CA ASP A 103 -7.12 -11.48 -2.21
C ASP A 103 -7.53 -10.47 -3.28
N GLU A 104 -7.84 -9.22 -2.93
CA GLU A 104 -8.10 -8.14 -3.89
C GLU A 104 -6.84 -7.73 -4.66
N LEU A 105 -5.66 -7.77 -4.03
CA LEU A 105 -4.38 -7.60 -4.75
C LEU A 105 -4.12 -8.76 -5.71
N GLU A 106 -4.44 -9.99 -5.32
CA GLU A 106 -4.32 -11.17 -6.19
C GLU A 106 -5.28 -11.07 -7.39
N GLU A 107 -6.50 -10.63 -7.15
CA GLU A 107 -7.50 -10.39 -8.19
C GLU A 107 -7.02 -9.34 -9.21
N LEU A 108 -6.42 -8.23 -8.73
CA LEU A 108 -5.81 -7.23 -9.60
C LEU A 108 -4.72 -7.86 -10.51
N ILE A 109 -3.92 -8.80 -9.99
CA ILE A 109 -2.92 -9.51 -10.78
C ILE A 109 -3.57 -10.45 -11.82
N ILE A 110 -4.60 -11.20 -11.43
CA ILE A 110 -5.20 -12.24 -12.28
C ILE A 110 -6.00 -11.65 -13.45
N TYR A 111 -6.74 -10.57 -13.20
CA TYR A 111 -7.72 -10.04 -14.17
C TYR A 111 -7.21 -8.83 -14.96
N THR A 112 -5.91 -8.55 -14.91
CA THR A 112 -5.31 -7.46 -15.70
C THR A 112 -4.06 -7.90 -16.46
N THR A 113 -3.80 -7.25 -17.60
CA THR A 113 -2.46 -7.20 -18.19
C THR A 113 -1.64 -6.08 -17.57
N ARG A 114 -0.32 -6.15 -17.68
CA ARG A 114 0.61 -5.24 -17.00
C ARG A 114 1.73 -4.82 -17.93
N ASP A 115 1.92 -3.51 -18.03
CA ASP A 115 2.97 -2.91 -18.83
C ASP A 115 3.75 -1.88 -18.02
N VAL A 116 5.07 -1.83 -18.19
CA VAL A 116 5.88 -0.73 -17.66
C VAL A 116 5.70 0.45 -18.58
N VAL A 117 5.19 1.54 -18.05
CA VAL A 117 4.92 2.77 -18.80
C VAL A 117 5.47 4.00 -18.09
N THR A 118 5.54 5.12 -18.84
CA THR A 118 5.89 6.43 -18.28
C THR A 118 4.67 7.36 -18.40
N VAL A 119 4.19 7.87 -17.27
CA VAL A 119 3.11 8.86 -17.18
C VAL A 119 3.69 10.15 -16.62
N ASN A 120 3.58 11.24 -17.37
CA ASN A 120 4.10 12.57 -16.98
C ASN A 120 5.56 12.55 -16.47
N GLY A 121 6.42 11.71 -17.07
CA GLY A 121 7.83 11.59 -16.73
C GLY A 121 8.14 10.62 -15.59
N VAL A 122 7.12 10.00 -14.96
CA VAL A 122 7.26 9.00 -13.89
C VAL A 122 6.99 7.61 -14.44
N GLN A 123 7.94 6.69 -14.26
CA GLN A 123 7.74 5.28 -14.59
C GLN A 123 6.84 4.59 -13.57
N GLY A 124 6.12 3.59 -14.01
CA GLY A 124 5.27 2.77 -13.18
C GLY A 124 4.71 1.56 -13.92
N ILE A 125 3.84 0.81 -13.27
CA ILE A 125 3.05 -0.27 -13.87
C ILE A 125 1.66 0.26 -14.22
N MET A 126 1.24 0.02 -15.46
CA MET A 126 -0.14 0.17 -15.91
C MET A 126 -0.83 -1.20 -15.85
N PHE A 127 -1.84 -1.31 -15.02
CA PHE A 127 -2.75 -2.45 -14.98
C PHE A 127 -3.91 -2.15 -15.93
N THR A 128 -4.08 -2.95 -16.97
CA THR A 128 -5.21 -2.83 -17.90
C THR A 128 -6.16 -4.01 -17.70
N SER A 129 -7.41 -3.71 -17.37
CA SER A 129 -8.41 -4.75 -17.13
C SER A 129 -8.68 -5.59 -18.38
N ASN A 130 -8.67 -6.91 -18.22
CA ASN A 130 -9.07 -7.88 -19.24
C ASN A 130 -10.59 -7.93 -19.45
N ILE A 131 -11.38 -7.24 -18.60
CA ILE A 131 -12.83 -7.30 -18.59
C ILE A 131 -13.44 -6.08 -19.29
N ASN A 132 -12.96 -4.86 -18.97
CA ASN A 132 -13.55 -3.62 -19.48
C ASN A 132 -12.53 -2.63 -20.06
N THR A 133 -11.26 -3.02 -20.17
CA THR A 133 -10.14 -2.22 -20.68
C THR A 133 -9.78 -0.96 -19.88
N ASN A 134 -10.43 -0.71 -18.76
CA ASN A 134 -10.07 0.39 -17.86
C ASN A 134 -8.67 0.16 -17.26
N GLN A 135 -8.02 1.25 -16.91
CA GLN A 135 -6.61 1.24 -16.52
C GLN A 135 -6.39 1.83 -15.13
N LEU A 136 -5.42 1.25 -14.42
CA LEU A 136 -4.93 1.73 -13.13
C LEU A 136 -3.41 1.86 -13.20
N PHE A 137 -2.89 3.08 -13.00
CA PHE A 137 -1.45 3.34 -12.95
C PHE A 137 -0.95 3.30 -11.50
N ILE A 138 0.17 2.61 -11.27
CA ILE A 138 0.89 2.57 -10.00
C ILE A 138 2.34 3.02 -10.24
N PRO A 139 2.73 4.19 -9.69
CA PRO A 139 4.04 4.79 -9.98
C PRO A 139 5.17 4.09 -9.22
N PHE A 140 6.37 4.02 -9.82
CA PHE A 140 7.63 3.65 -9.14
C PHE A 140 8.28 4.85 -8.43
N ALA A 141 7.50 5.81 -8.06
CA ALA A 141 8.01 7.11 -7.66
C ALA A 141 8.79 7.08 -6.34
N GLN A 142 8.46 6.17 -5.43
CA GLN A 142 9.17 6.02 -4.16
C GLN A 142 9.58 4.57 -3.94
N GLY A 143 10.80 4.39 -3.45
CA GLY A 143 11.18 3.16 -2.80
C GLY A 143 10.48 3.03 -1.43
N TYR A 144 10.94 2.12 -0.64
CA TYR A 144 10.54 1.97 0.74
C TYR A 144 11.63 2.44 1.70
N TRP A 145 11.21 2.84 2.89
CA TRP A 145 12.14 3.11 3.98
C TRP A 145 12.48 1.83 4.72
N ASP A 146 13.75 1.39 4.61
CA ASP A 146 14.28 0.32 5.43
C ASP A 146 14.70 0.89 6.78
N ARG A 147 13.93 0.57 7.76
CA ARG A 147 14.12 0.99 9.11
C ARG A 147 15.34 0.37 9.82
N HIS A 148 15.78 -0.82 9.36
CA HIS A 148 16.93 -1.47 9.97
C HIS A 148 18.25 -0.79 9.62
N ASN A 149 18.34 -0.27 8.40
CA ASN A 149 19.52 0.37 7.86
C ASN A 149 19.43 1.90 7.85
N GLY A 150 18.22 2.45 8.11
CA GLY A 150 17.98 3.88 8.03
C GLY A 150 18.20 4.45 6.63
N SER A 151 17.80 3.71 5.59
CA SER A 151 18.05 4.10 4.21
C SER A 151 16.83 3.87 3.32
N TRP A 152 16.78 4.60 2.21
CA TRP A 152 15.78 4.45 1.17
C TRP A 152 16.22 3.41 0.15
N PHE A 153 15.36 2.46 -0.16
CA PHE A 153 15.61 1.43 -1.16
C PHE A 153 14.65 1.54 -2.33
N MET A 154 15.13 1.17 -3.53
CA MET A 154 14.33 0.96 -4.74
C MET A 154 13.54 2.17 -5.25
N ALA A 155 13.92 3.39 -4.83
CA ALA A 155 13.28 4.62 -5.32
C ALA A 155 13.37 4.72 -6.86
N GLY A 156 12.24 5.00 -7.50
CA GLY A 156 12.14 5.15 -8.95
C GLY A 156 12.18 3.83 -9.75
N THR A 157 12.31 2.68 -9.08
CA THR A 157 12.46 1.38 -9.77
C THR A 157 11.43 0.33 -9.35
N HIS A 158 10.76 0.55 -8.23
CA HIS A 158 9.78 -0.40 -7.68
C HIS A 158 8.58 0.33 -7.10
N ALA A 159 7.45 -0.38 -7.00
CA ALA A 159 6.30 0.01 -6.20
C ALA A 159 5.93 -1.13 -5.26
N CYS A 160 5.68 -0.77 -4.00
CA CYS A 160 5.15 -1.68 -3.00
C CYS A 160 3.88 -1.06 -2.42
N LEU A 161 2.77 -1.82 -2.43
CA LEU A 161 1.50 -1.40 -1.85
C LEU A 161 1.10 -2.35 -0.73
N TRP A 162 0.96 -1.85 0.48
CA TRP A 162 0.43 -2.65 1.58
C TRP A 162 -0.98 -3.16 1.30
N SER A 163 -1.26 -4.40 1.68
CA SER A 163 -2.62 -4.86 1.96
C SER A 163 -3.01 -4.52 3.40
N SER A 164 -4.29 -4.69 3.72
CA SER A 164 -4.79 -4.60 5.10
C SER A 164 -4.52 -5.86 5.93
N GLN A 165 -3.87 -6.88 5.39
CA GLN A 165 -3.82 -8.22 6.00
C GLN A 165 -2.42 -8.60 6.48
N VAL A 166 -2.34 -9.09 7.72
CA VAL A 166 -1.13 -9.68 8.31
C VAL A 166 -0.76 -10.96 7.57
N HIS A 167 0.54 -11.24 7.44
CA HIS A 167 1.03 -12.46 6.80
C HIS A 167 0.57 -13.74 7.53
N TYR A 168 0.29 -14.80 6.76
CA TYR A 168 -0.28 -16.06 7.30
C TYR A 168 0.68 -16.85 8.21
N SER A 169 1.98 -16.63 8.12
CA SER A 169 2.99 -17.37 8.90
C SER A 169 3.67 -16.54 9.97
N TYR A 170 3.80 -15.22 9.76
CA TYR A 170 4.58 -14.32 10.61
C TYR A 170 3.75 -13.12 11.04
N ASN A 171 3.63 -12.90 12.35
CA ASN A 171 2.86 -11.76 12.89
C ASN A 171 3.54 -10.40 12.66
N ASP A 172 4.84 -10.39 12.44
CA ASP A 172 5.66 -9.21 12.19
C ASP A 172 5.77 -8.83 10.71
N TYR A 173 5.07 -9.57 9.84
CA TYR A 173 5.00 -9.29 8.40
C TYR A 173 3.59 -8.90 7.98
N GLY A 174 3.48 -7.98 7.02
CA GLY A 174 2.26 -7.65 6.30
C GLY A 174 2.34 -8.13 4.86
N ASN A 175 1.20 -8.47 4.26
CA ASN A 175 1.14 -8.79 2.84
C ASN A 175 1.15 -7.51 2.00
N LEU A 176 1.75 -7.57 0.81
CA LEU A 176 1.83 -6.45 -0.12
C LEU A 176 1.81 -6.89 -1.58
N LEU A 177 1.52 -5.94 -2.47
CA LEU A 177 1.79 -6.05 -3.90
C LEU A 177 3.18 -5.49 -4.17
N PHE A 178 4.01 -6.29 -4.85
CA PHE A 178 5.34 -5.87 -5.32
C PHE A 178 5.33 -5.70 -6.84
N CYS A 179 5.83 -4.56 -7.34
CA CYS A 179 6.00 -4.29 -8.76
C CYS A 179 7.42 -3.79 -9.03
N SER A 180 8.05 -4.29 -10.09
CA SER A 180 9.41 -3.87 -10.49
C SER A 180 9.46 -3.27 -11.89
N TYR A 181 10.50 -2.49 -12.16
CA TYR A 181 10.74 -1.91 -13.49
C TYR A 181 11.05 -2.95 -14.60
N TYR A 182 11.28 -4.22 -14.22
CA TYR A 182 11.35 -5.34 -15.18
C TYR A 182 9.96 -5.88 -15.57
N GLY A 183 8.88 -5.30 -15.05
CA GLY A 183 7.51 -5.77 -15.28
C GLY A 183 7.07 -6.93 -14.40
N ASN A 184 7.90 -7.34 -13.42
CA ASN A 184 7.47 -8.35 -12.45
C ASN A 184 6.44 -7.76 -11.50
N VAL A 185 5.31 -8.44 -11.37
CA VAL A 185 4.22 -8.10 -10.42
C VAL A 185 3.80 -9.36 -9.70
N ASN A 186 3.90 -9.37 -8.39
CA ASN A 186 3.55 -10.52 -7.56
C ASN A 186 3.09 -10.09 -6.16
N LEU A 187 2.38 -10.98 -5.50
CA LEU A 187 2.16 -10.86 -4.06
C LEU A 187 3.47 -11.16 -3.33
N SER A 188 3.74 -10.37 -2.33
CA SER A 188 4.90 -10.49 -1.44
C SER A 188 4.49 -10.18 -0.01
N ASP A 189 5.45 -10.19 0.87
CA ASP A 189 5.32 -9.78 2.26
C ASP A 189 6.60 -9.10 2.71
N ASP A 190 6.47 -8.25 3.72
CA ASP A 190 7.64 -7.61 4.32
C ASP A 190 7.38 -7.22 5.78
N ILE A 191 8.46 -6.86 6.46
CA ILE A 191 8.43 -6.49 7.87
C ILE A 191 7.54 -5.25 8.06
N ARG A 192 6.59 -5.34 9.00
CA ARG A 192 5.57 -4.30 9.26
C ARG A 192 6.16 -2.94 9.67
N SER A 193 7.42 -2.91 10.09
CA SER A 193 8.14 -1.67 10.41
C SER A 193 8.66 -0.92 9.18
N TYR A 194 8.68 -1.54 8.00
CA TYR A 194 8.96 -0.83 6.77
C TYR A 194 7.78 0.07 6.38
N ALA A 195 8.06 1.12 5.62
CA ALA A 195 7.03 2.04 5.18
C ALA A 195 6.85 1.93 3.67
N PHE A 196 5.63 1.60 3.24
CA PHE A 196 5.25 1.47 1.84
C PHE A 196 4.04 2.35 1.51
N SER A 197 3.79 2.52 0.23
CA SER A 197 2.59 3.22 -0.25
C SER A 197 1.32 2.44 0.06
N VAL A 198 0.20 3.16 0.12
CA VAL A 198 -1.14 2.61 0.27
C VAL A 198 -2.02 3.08 -0.88
N ARG A 199 -2.80 2.17 -1.46
CA ARG A 199 -3.83 2.46 -2.45
C ARG A 199 -5.20 2.15 -1.86
N GLY A 200 -6.07 3.15 -1.83
CA GLY A 200 -7.44 2.96 -1.32
C GLY A 200 -8.30 2.14 -2.28
N VAL A 201 -9.17 1.32 -1.70
CA VAL A 201 -10.23 0.59 -2.41
C VAL A 201 -11.55 0.69 -1.66
N PHE A 202 -12.66 0.38 -2.35
CA PHE A 202 -13.96 0.11 -1.71
C PHE A 202 -14.78 -0.84 -2.58
N SER A 203 -15.72 -1.53 -1.98
CA SER A 203 -16.69 -2.39 -2.71
C SER A 203 -18.06 -1.70 -2.82
N VAL A 204 -18.72 -1.91 -3.95
CA VAL A 204 -20.06 -1.37 -4.26
C VAL A 204 -21.14 -2.31 -3.77
#